data_d44606255fa052eb756ec7ccf0eeaaee
#
_entry.id   d44606255fa052eb756ec7ccf0eeaaee
#
_cell.length_a   1.000
_cell.length_b   1.000
_cell.length_c   1.000
_cell.angle_alpha   90.00
_cell.angle_beta   90.00
_cell.angle_gamma   90.00
#
_symmetry.space_group_name_H-M   'P 1'
#
loop_
_entity.id
_entity.type
_entity.pdbx_description
1 polymer ?
#
loop_
_entity_poly.entity_id
_entity_poly.type
_entity_poly.pdbx_seq_one_letter_code
_entity_poly.pdbx_strand_id
1 'polypeptide(L)'
;MSAESHYLDAIESEENGEIEEALEHARLAVKADPEHSNAWWMITTLLAPDGKYPDIEQASKALVACTKVVNLDPTRVDAWVKGGRLMVDHLGLYEDALHWWQNCRDAAPLESVPIVEQTTILSDLGMYPEARDRLSSLFQENLDIANSQLARISHLHRTLERSAEQNPDSHFKPWKKNDGGWTAIKMR
;
A
#
# COMPACT_ATOMS: atom_id res chain seq x y z
N MET A 1 -9.20 32.66 -2.47
CA MET A 1 -8.61 31.83 -3.53
C MET A 1 -9.39 30.52 -3.57
N SER A 2 -9.57 29.94 -4.73
CA SER A 2 -10.25 28.64 -4.90
C SER A 2 -9.30 27.48 -4.55
N ALA A 3 -9.84 26.28 -4.33
CA ALA A 3 -9.03 25.08 -4.13
C ALA A 3 -8.07 24.85 -5.32
N GLU A 4 -8.58 25.00 -6.53
CA GLU A 4 -7.79 24.90 -7.76
C GLU A 4 -6.64 25.92 -7.81
N SER A 5 -6.88 27.18 -7.41
CA SER A 5 -5.82 28.21 -7.36
C SER A 5 -4.70 27.77 -6.40
N HIS A 6 -5.04 27.33 -5.19
CA HIS A 6 -4.05 26.83 -4.24
C HIS A 6 -3.31 25.59 -4.75
N TYR A 7 -4.00 24.70 -5.46
CA TYR A 7 -3.37 23.53 -6.03
C TYR A 7 -2.35 23.88 -7.14
N LEU A 8 -2.67 24.87 -7.98
CA LEU A 8 -1.73 25.38 -9.00
C LEU A 8 -0.51 26.06 -8.35
N ASP A 9 -0.72 26.88 -7.29
CA ASP A 9 0.38 27.47 -6.52
C ASP A 9 1.27 26.37 -5.90
N ALA A 10 0.66 25.28 -5.42
CA ALA A 10 1.42 24.14 -4.88
C ALA A 10 2.28 23.44 -5.94
N ILE A 11 1.78 23.27 -7.18
CA ILE A 11 2.55 22.73 -8.30
C ILE A 11 3.75 23.64 -8.61
N GLU A 12 3.54 24.95 -8.71
CA GLU A 12 4.59 25.92 -8.99
C GLU A 12 5.69 25.87 -7.91
N SER A 13 5.32 25.83 -6.64
CA SER A 13 6.27 25.73 -5.52
C SER A 13 7.03 24.38 -5.56
N GLU A 14 6.37 23.27 -5.90
CA GLU A 14 7.05 21.96 -6.04
C GLU A 14 8.07 21.99 -7.18
N GLU A 15 7.72 22.55 -8.35
CA GLU A 15 8.62 22.70 -9.50
C GLU A 15 9.84 23.57 -9.18
N ASN A 16 9.66 24.57 -8.32
CA ASN A 16 10.74 25.42 -7.81
C ASN A 16 11.59 24.76 -6.72
N GLY A 17 11.17 23.58 -6.21
CA GLY A 17 11.83 22.88 -5.12
C GLY A 17 11.50 23.42 -3.72
N GLU A 18 10.49 24.27 -3.58
CA GLU A 18 10.01 24.89 -2.34
C GLU A 18 9.00 23.95 -1.66
N ILE A 19 9.51 22.83 -1.14
CA ILE A 19 8.66 21.68 -0.69
C ILE A 19 7.72 22.07 0.46
N GLU A 20 8.19 22.86 1.44
CA GLU A 20 7.37 23.31 2.56
C GLU A 20 6.23 24.21 2.10
N GLU A 21 6.48 25.09 1.14
CA GLU A 21 5.51 26.01 0.56
C GLU A 21 4.49 25.26 -0.30
N ALA A 22 4.95 24.32 -1.13
CA ALA A 22 4.10 23.41 -1.88
C ALA A 22 3.15 22.64 -0.96
N LEU A 23 3.66 22.13 0.16
CA LEU A 23 2.84 21.39 1.13
C LEU A 23 1.79 22.30 1.81
N GLU A 24 2.14 23.55 2.10
CA GLU A 24 1.19 24.52 2.67
C GLU A 24 0.06 24.86 1.67
N HIS A 25 0.42 25.15 0.43
CA HIS A 25 -0.55 25.40 -0.62
C HIS A 25 -1.46 24.18 -0.89
N ALA A 26 -0.91 22.98 -0.93
CA ALA A 26 -1.70 21.76 -1.07
C ALA A 26 -2.68 21.57 0.11
N ARG A 27 -2.27 21.90 1.34
CA ARG A 27 -3.16 21.89 2.52
C ARG A 27 -4.28 22.94 2.43
N LEU A 28 -3.98 24.12 1.90
CA LEU A 28 -5.00 25.13 1.65
C LEU A 28 -6.01 24.69 0.59
N ALA A 29 -5.55 24.00 -0.46
CA ALA A 29 -6.41 23.41 -1.48
C ALA A 29 -7.41 22.42 -0.88
N VAL A 30 -6.96 21.43 -0.09
CA VAL A 30 -7.86 20.44 0.54
C VAL A 30 -8.70 21.02 1.67
N LYS A 31 -8.30 22.13 2.26
CA LYS A 31 -9.12 22.89 3.21
C LYS A 31 -10.27 23.63 2.51
N ALA A 32 -10.03 24.16 1.31
CA ALA A 32 -11.04 24.82 0.48
C ALA A 32 -11.99 23.82 -0.19
N ASP A 33 -11.45 22.67 -0.62
CA ASP A 33 -12.20 21.55 -1.18
C ASP A 33 -11.66 20.20 -0.66
N PRO A 34 -12.32 19.60 0.33
CA PRO A 34 -11.93 18.30 0.88
C PRO A 34 -12.01 17.12 -0.12
N GLU A 35 -12.70 17.30 -1.25
CA GLU A 35 -12.83 16.27 -2.30
C GLU A 35 -11.78 16.44 -3.42
N HIS A 36 -10.85 17.38 -3.29
CA HIS A 36 -9.78 17.60 -4.25
C HIS A 36 -8.72 16.49 -4.20
N SER A 37 -8.97 15.37 -4.90
CA SER A 37 -8.15 14.16 -4.86
C SER A 37 -6.67 14.42 -5.23
N ASN A 38 -6.40 15.26 -6.25
CA ASN A 38 -5.03 15.56 -6.67
C ASN A 38 -4.24 16.35 -5.60
N ALA A 39 -4.89 17.25 -4.86
CA ALA A 39 -4.22 17.96 -3.77
C ALA A 39 -3.91 17.01 -2.59
N TRP A 40 -4.78 16.06 -2.28
CA TRP A 40 -4.47 14.99 -1.32
C TRP A 40 -3.31 14.11 -1.78
N TRP A 41 -3.28 13.78 -3.08
CA TRP A 41 -2.16 13.03 -3.64
C TRP A 41 -0.84 13.79 -3.54
N MET A 42 -0.83 15.07 -3.86
CA MET A 42 0.34 15.94 -3.72
C MET A 42 0.84 15.97 -2.26
N ILE A 43 -0.06 16.11 -1.27
CA ILE A 43 0.33 16.01 0.15
C ILE A 43 1.00 14.67 0.44
N THR A 44 0.46 13.56 -0.10
CA THR A 44 1.04 12.22 0.08
C THR A 44 2.46 12.15 -0.47
N THR A 45 2.68 12.62 -1.69
CA THR A 45 3.99 12.54 -2.37
C THR A 45 5.02 13.49 -1.78
N LEU A 46 4.63 14.67 -1.34
CA LEU A 46 5.51 15.64 -0.68
C LEU A 46 5.96 15.15 0.71
N LEU A 47 5.06 14.54 1.48
CA LEU A 47 5.40 13.99 2.81
C LEU A 47 6.23 12.71 2.74
N ALA A 48 6.03 11.92 1.72
CA ALA A 48 6.71 10.64 1.53
C ALA A 48 7.17 10.49 0.06
N PRO A 49 8.17 11.26 -0.37
CA PRO A 49 8.66 11.18 -1.75
C PRO A 49 9.33 9.83 -2.02
N ASP A 50 9.26 9.38 -3.28
CA ASP A 50 9.87 8.12 -3.69
C ASP A 50 11.39 8.15 -3.52
N GLY A 51 11.95 7.03 -3.04
CA GLY A 51 13.39 6.91 -2.80
C GLY A 51 13.89 7.61 -1.52
N LYS A 52 13.02 8.21 -0.73
CA LYS A 52 13.34 8.75 0.60
C LYS A 52 12.59 7.98 1.68
N TYR A 53 13.18 7.95 2.87
CA TYR A 53 12.56 7.32 4.05
C TYR A 53 11.94 8.42 4.91
N PRO A 54 10.60 8.59 4.88
CA PRO A 54 9.92 9.51 5.78
C PRO A 54 10.08 9.01 7.22
N ASP A 55 10.11 9.92 8.18
CA ASP A 55 9.95 9.54 9.58
C ASP A 55 8.53 9.03 9.87
N ILE A 56 8.32 8.48 11.05
CA ILE A 56 7.03 7.88 11.45
C ILE A 56 5.89 8.91 11.39
N GLU A 57 6.16 10.15 11.76
CA GLU A 57 5.14 11.21 11.73
C GLU A 57 4.77 11.59 10.30
N GLN A 58 5.77 11.76 9.44
CA GLN A 58 5.57 12.05 8.02
C GLN A 58 4.86 10.89 7.32
N ALA A 59 5.29 9.64 7.57
CA ALA A 59 4.64 8.44 7.02
C ALA A 59 3.17 8.34 7.45
N SER A 60 2.87 8.61 8.72
CA SER A 60 1.50 8.60 9.24
C SER A 60 0.62 9.66 8.59
N LYS A 61 1.14 10.89 8.44
CA LYS A 61 0.41 11.98 7.76
C LYS A 61 0.20 11.69 6.28
N ALA A 62 1.22 11.13 5.60
CA ALA A 62 1.12 10.71 4.22
C ALA A 62 0.07 9.60 4.04
N LEU A 63 0.02 8.63 4.96
CA LEU A 63 -0.98 7.57 4.93
C LEU A 63 -2.41 8.10 5.10
N VAL A 64 -2.61 9.08 5.98
CA VAL A 64 -3.91 9.75 6.13
C VAL A 64 -4.33 10.43 4.82
N ALA A 65 -3.43 11.16 4.17
CA ALA A 65 -3.69 11.80 2.89
C ALA A 65 -3.97 10.76 1.79
N CYS A 66 -3.16 9.70 1.73
CA CYS A 66 -3.33 8.59 0.80
C CYS A 66 -4.69 7.89 0.96
N THR A 67 -5.16 7.70 2.21
CA THR A 67 -6.48 7.15 2.51
C THR A 67 -7.60 8.05 1.95
N LYS A 68 -7.43 9.37 1.98
CA LYS A 68 -8.36 10.29 1.33
C LYS A 68 -8.40 10.11 -0.18
N VAL A 69 -7.22 9.95 -0.81
CA VAL A 69 -7.14 9.70 -2.25
C VAL A 69 -7.91 8.45 -2.66
N VAL A 70 -7.67 7.30 -2.02
CA VAL A 70 -8.34 6.05 -2.39
C VAL A 70 -9.82 6.02 -2.06
N ASN A 71 -10.28 6.80 -1.08
CA ASN A 71 -11.69 6.97 -0.79
C ASN A 71 -12.41 7.84 -1.84
N LEU A 72 -11.72 8.83 -2.41
CA LEU A 72 -12.24 9.71 -3.46
C LEU A 72 -12.14 9.07 -4.85
N ASP A 73 -11.07 8.33 -5.09
CA ASP A 73 -10.82 7.60 -6.34
C ASP A 73 -10.28 6.19 -6.03
N PRO A 74 -11.18 5.22 -5.78
CA PRO A 74 -10.79 3.84 -5.47
C PRO A 74 -10.08 3.11 -6.62
N THR A 75 -10.16 3.63 -7.85
CA THR A 75 -9.49 3.03 -9.02
C THR A 75 -8.04 3.45 -9.18
N ARG A 76 -7.57 4.38 -8.37
CA ARG A 76 -6.22 4.91 -8.41
C ARG A 76 -5.22 3.95 -7.74
N VAL A 77 -4.72 2.99 -8.53
CA VAL A 77 -3.85 1.90 -8.05
C VAL A 77 -2.53 2.40 -7.46
N ASP A 78 -1.93 3.47 -8.00
CA ASP A 78 -0.70 4.08 -7.47
C ASP A 78 -0.85 4.57 -6.03
N ALA A 79 -2.02 5.09 -5.67
CA ALA A 79 -2.32 5.48 -4.30
C ALA A 79 -2.44 4.25 -3.37
N TRP A 80 -3.04 3.15 -3.84
CA TRP A 80 -3.05 1.90 -3.07
C TRP A 80 -1.64 1.37 -2.84
N VAL A 81 -0.78 1.40 -3.88
CA VAL A 81 0.63 0.98 -3.78
C VAL A 81 1.39 1.83 -2.76
N LYS A 82 1.21 3.15 -2.82
CA LYS A 82 1.87 4.08 -1.89
C LYS A 82 1.44 3.85 -0.45
N GLY A 83 0.13 3.75 -0.20
CA GLY A 83 -0.41 3.50 1.14
C GLY A 83 0.03 2.16 1.71
N GLY A 84 0.00 1.09 0.92
CA GLY A 84 0.45 -0.23 1.33
C GLY A 84 1.94 -0.26 1.72
N ARG A 85 2.80 0.43 0.96
CA ARG A 85 4.23 0.58 1.32
C ARG A 85 4.43 1.39 2.59
N LEU A 86 3.72 2.48 2.77
CA LEU A 86 3.79 3.26 4.01
C LEU A 86 3.43 2.40 5.22
N MET A 87 2.38 1.57 5.11
CA MET A 87 1.97 0.67 6.18
C MET A 87 3.04 -0.37 6.52
N VAL A 88 3.60 -1.04 5.52
CA VAL A 88 4.55 -2.14 5.72
C VAL A 88 5.95 -1.64 6.04
N ASP A 89 6.51 -0.77 5.19
CA ASP A 89 7.92 -0.43 5.20
C ASP A 89 8.27 0.60 6.29
N HIS A 90 7.31 1.45 6.68
CA HIS A 90 7.56 2.56 7.61
C HIS A 90 6.80 2.46 8.92
N LEU A 91 5.59 1.88 8.93
CA LEU A 91 4.73 1.84 10.10
C LEU A 91 4.59 0.45 10.73
N GLY A 92 5.01 -0.62 10.05
CA GLY A 92 4.90 -1.99 10.55
C GLY A 92 3.45 -2.49 10.71
N LEU A 93 2.50 -1.89 9.97
CA LEU A 93 1.07 -2.16 10.06
C LEU A 93 0.66 -3.31 9.11
N TYR A 94 1.21 -4.50 9.33
CA TYR A 94 1.02 -5.65 8.42
C TYR A 94 -0.44 -6.12 8.33
N GLU A 95 -1.16 -6.14 9.44
CA GLU A 95 -2.58 -6.54 9.46
C GLU A 95 -3.44 -5.53 8.68
N ASP A 96 -3.25 -4.24 8.95
CA ASP A 96 -3.96 -3.18 8.25
C ASP A 96 -3.62 -3.18 6.75
N ALA A 97 -2.36 -3.47 6.40
CA ALA A 97 -1.93 -3.59 5.01
C ALA A 97 -2.60 -4.77 4.27
N LEU A 98 -2.85 -5.90 4.94
CA LEU A 98 -3.62 -7.00 4.33
C LEU A 98 -5.06 -6.59 4.01
N HIS A 99 -5.71 -5.84 4.91
CA HIS A 99 -7.04 -5.28 4.69
C HIS A 99 -7.03 -4.18 3.62
N TRP A 100 -6.01 -3.31 3.63
CA TRP A 100 -5.80 -2.30 2.62
C TRP A 100 -5.74 -2.90 1.21
N TRP A 101 -4.97 -3.96 1.03
CA TRP A 101 -4.85 -4.66 -0.24
C TRP A 101 -6.12 -5.44 -0.62
N GLN A 102 -6.90 -5.91 0.35
CA GLN A 102 -8.20 -6.49 0.06
C GLN A 102 -9.17 -5.43 -0.50
N ASN A 103 -9.20 -4.25 0.10
CA ASN A 103 -10.02 -3.13 -0.39
C ASN A 103 -9.58 -2.68 -1.80
N CYS A 104 -8.27 -2.64 -2.07
CA CYS A 104 -7.75 -2.38 -3.41
C CYS A 104 -8.26 -3.41 -4.43
N ARG A 105 -8.22 -4.69 -4.07
CA ARG A 105 -8.72 -5.78 -4.92
C ARG A 105 -10.22 -5.66 -5.21
N ASP A 106 -11.00 -5.26 -4.21
CA ASP A 106 -12.45 -5.07 -4.38
C ASP A 106 -12.75 -3.88 -5.30
N ALA A 107 -11.93 -2.84 -5.28
CA ALA A 107 -12.06 -1.65 -6.11
C ALA A 107 -11.51 -1.85 -7.55
N ALA A 108 -10.43 -2.63 -7.70
CA ALA A 108 -9.75 -2.91 -8.95
C ALA A 108 -9.50 -4.42 -9.13
N PRO A 109 -10.54 -5.22 -9.38
CA PRO A 109 -10.49 -6.69 -9.30
C PRO A 109 -9.63 -7.35 -10.39
N LEU A 110 -9.26 -6.64 -11.45
CA LEU A 110 -8.39 -7.18 -12.51
C LEU A 110 -6.91 -6.95 -12.23
N GLU A 111 -6.57 -6.15 -11.22
CA GLU A 111 -5.20 -5.85 -10.86
C GLU A 111 -4.53 -6.99 -10.09
N SER A 112 -3.35 -7.40 -10.55
CA SER A 112 -2.55 -8.43 -9.88
C SER A 112 -1.81 -7.93 -8.64
N VAL A 113 -1.57 -6.61 -8.56
CA VAL A 113 -0.77 -5.98 -7.50
C VAL A 113 -1.24 -6.35 -6.10
N PRO A 114 -2.55 -6.26 -5.76
CA PRO A 114 -3.01 -6.60 -4.41
C PRO A 114 -2.67 -8.02 -3.98
N ILE A 115 -2.77 -8.99 -4.88
CA ILE A 115 -2.47 -10.40 -4.60
C ILE A 115 -0.97 -10.58 -4.36
N VAL A 116 -0.13 -9.96 -5.18
CA VAL A 116 1.34 -10.02 -5.03
C VAL A 116 1.78 -9.41 -3.70
N GLU A 117 1.22 -8.26 -3.33
CA GLU A 117 1.54 -7.60 -2.06
C GLU A 117 1.05 -8.41 -0.85
N GLN A 118 -0.17 -8.92 -0.87
CA GLN A 118 -0.68 -9.80 0.20
C GLN A 118 0.17 -11.06 0.33
N THR A 119 0.56 -11.69 -0.80
CA THR A 119 1.45 -12.85 -0.80
C THR A 119 2.80 -12.53 -0.18
N THR A 120 3.37 -11.36 -0.50
CA THR A 120 4.64 -10.91 0.08
C THR A 120 4.53 -10.78 1.59
N ILE A 121 3.53 -10.04 2.07
CA ILE A 121 3.29 -9.84 3.51
C ILE A 121 3.12 -11.19 4.23
N LEU A 122 2.30 -12.09 3.69
CA LEU A 122 2.08 -13.41 4.28
C LEU A 122 3.37 -14.25 4.31
N SER A 123 4.17 -14.17 3.25
CA SER A 123 5.47 -14.86 3.18
C SER A 123 6.46 -14.32 4.21
N ASP A 124 6.54 -12.99 4.35
CA ASP A 124 7.44 -12.33 5.33
C ASP A 124 7.03 -12.63 6.77
N LEU A 125 5.73 -12.84 7.01
CA LEU A 125 5.19 -13.28 8.30
C LEU A 125 5.34 -14.79 8.55
N GLY A 126 5.93 -15.56 7.61
CA GLY A 126 6.07 -17.01 7.70
C GLY A 126 4.77 -17.80 7.51
N MET A 127 3.71 -17.15 7.03
CA MET A 127 2.40 -17.75 6.76
C MET A 127 2.38 -18.39 5.37
N TYR A 128 3.29 -19.31 5.14
CA TYR A 128 3.57 -19.90 3.81
C TYR A 128 2.37 -20.63 3.18
N PRO A 129 1.54 -21.40 3.91
CA PRO A 129 0.34 -22.00 3.32
C PRO A 129 -0.62 -20.94 2.76
N GLU A 130 -0.91 -19.91 3.54
CA GLU A 130 -1.80 -18.82 3.15
C GLU A 130 -1.22 -18.02 1.98
N ALA A 131 0.09 -17.79 1.99
CA ALA A 131 0.80 -17.12 0.90
C ALA A 131 0.70 -17.93 -0.41
N ARG A 132 0.84 -19.27 -0.36
CA ARG A 132 0.67 -20.14 -1.52
C ARG A 132 -0.75 -20.10 -2.07
N ASP A 133 -1.74 -20.18 -1.18
CA ASP A 133 -3.15 -20.11 -1.59
C ASP A 133 -3.44 -18.76 -2.26
N ARG A 134 -2.90 -17.69 -1.70
CA ARG A 134 -3.05 -16.34 -2.28
C ARG A 134 -2.36 -16.22 -3.63
N LEU A 135 -1.13 -16.71 -3.77
CA LEU A 135 -0.40 -16.67 -5.04
C LEU A 135 -1.11 -17.51 -6.12
N SER A 136 -1.68 -18.66 -5.73
CA SER A 136 -2.39 -19.53 -6.66
C SER A 136 -3.62 -18.86 -7.28
N SER A 137 -4.25 -17.92 -6.57
CA SER A 137 -5.40 -17.18 -7.09
C SER A 137 -5.06 -16.30 -8.30
N LEU A 138 -3.82 -15.85 -8.46
CA LEU A 138 -3.37 -15.12 -9.67
C LEU A 138 -3.62 -15.92 -10.96
N PHE A 139 -3.38 -17.23 -10.90
CA PHE A 139 -3.50 -18.12 -12.07
C PHE A 139 -4.93 -18.59 -12.31
N GLN A 140 -5.77 -18.54 -11.26
CA GLN A 140 -7.17 -18.96 -11.35
C GLN A 140 -8.10 -17.84 -11.83
N GLU A 141 -7.77 -16.58 -11.54
CA GLU A 141 -8.65 -15.44 -11.76
C GLU A 141 -8.41 -14.70 -13.08
N ASN A 142 -7.50 -15.18 -13.92
CA ASN A 142 -7.22 -14.60 -15.24
C ASN A 142 -6.88 -13.08 -15.20
N LEU A 143 -6.05 -12.69 -14.23
CA LEU A 143 -5.71 -11.29 -13.94
C LEU A 143 -4.70 -10.74 -14.94
N ASP A 144 -4.74 -9.44 -15.15
CA ASP A 144 -3.72 -8.70 -15.88
C ASP A 144 -2.41 -8.65 -15.08
N ILE A 145 -1.43 -9.44 -15.50
CA ILE A 145 -0.11 -9.48 -14.87
C ILE A 145 0.84 -8.58 -15.65
N ALA A 146 1.16 -7.42 -15.09
CA ALA A 146 2.15 -6.53 -15.67
C ALA A 146 3.53 -7.19 -15.69
N ASN A 147 4.31 -6.96 -16.76
CA ASN A 147 5.67 -7.50 -16.91
C ASN A 147 6.58 -7.13 -15.72
N SER A 148 6.36 -5.98 -15.10
CA SER A 148 7.07 -5.54 -13.89
C SER A 148 6.85 -6.44 -12.68
N GLN A 149 5.74 -7.20 -12.63
CA GLN A 149 5.40 -8.11 -11.54
C GLN A 149 5.95 -9.52 -11.72
N LEU A 150 6.28 -9.93 -12.96
CA LEU A 150 6.67 -11.31 -13.27
C LEU A 150 7.90 -11.78 -12.48
N ALA A 151 8.91 -10.92 -12.35
CA ALA A 151 10.12 -11.25 -11.59
C ALA A 151 9.81 -11.48 -10.11
N ARG A 152 8.95 -10.65 -9.52
CA ARG A 152 8.52 -10.73 -8.12
C ARG A 152 7.67 -11.97 -7.87
N ILE A 153 6.72 -12.27 -8.75
CA ILE A 153 5.90 -13.48 -8.71
C ILE A 153 6.79 -14.73 -8.78
N SER A 154 7.75 -14.76 -9.70
CA SER A 154 8.68 -15.87 -9.83
C SER A 154 9.58 -16.05 -8.60
N HIS A 155 9.97 -14.96 -7.96
CA HIS A 155 10.71 -14.99 -6.71
C HIS A 155 9.87 -15.57 -5.57
N LEU A 156 8.66 -15.07 -5.38
CA LEU A 156 7.71 -15.55 -4.38
C LEU A 156 7.40 -17.04 -4.55
N HIS A 157 7.13 -17.48 -5.77
CA HIS A 157 6.87 -18.88 -6.07
C HIS A 157 8.04 -19.77 -5.60
N ARG A 158 9.27 -19.44 -6.00
CA ARG A 158 10.46 -20.20 -5.58
C ARG A 158 10.69 -20.20 -4.06
N THR A 159 10.41 -19.07 -3.40
CA THR A 159 10.53 -18.96 -1.94
C THR A 159 9.53 -19.87 -1.25
N LEU A 160 8.27 -19.85 -1.71
CA LEU A 160 7.19 -20.65 -1.14
C LEU A 160 7.38 -22.14 -1.40
N GLU A 161 7.92 -22.56 -2.56
CA GLU A 161 8.28 -23.94 -2.84
C GLU A 161 9.36 -24.46 -1.89
N ARG A 162 10.46 -23.70 -1.73
CA ARG A 162 11.54 -24.06 -0.79
C ARG A 162 11.05 -24.17 0.65
N SER A 163 10.17 -23.26 1.06
CA SER A 163 9.60 -23.31 2.42
C SER A 163 8.70 -24.54 2.61
N ALA A 164 7.99 -24.98 1.58
CA ALA A 164 7.20 -26.20 1.61
C ALA A 164 8.08 -27.46 1.73
N GLU A 165 9.22 -27.50 1.04
CA GLU A 165 10.16 -28.61 1.09
C GLU A 165 10.86 -28.72 2.47
N GLN A 166 11.22 -27.55 3.06
CA GLN A 166 11.95 -27.51 4.34
C GLN A 166 11.06 -27.75 5.55
N ASN A 167 9.79 -27.36 5.49
CA ASN A 167 8.84 -27.48 6.59
C ASN A 167 7.46 -27.92 6.09
N PRO A 168 7.30 -29.17 5.63
CA PRO A 168 6.02 -29.65 5.09
C PRO A 168 4.89 -29.60 6.11
N ASP A 169 5.22 -29.72 7.42
CA ASP A 169 4.27 -29.72 8.53
C ASP A 169 4.28 -28.41 9.35
N SER A 170 4.93 -27.37 8.85
CA SER A 170 5.00 -26.10 9.57
C SER A 170 3.63 -25.44 9.67
N HIS A 171 3.03 -25.56 10.84
CA HIS A 171 1.82 -24.85 11.23
C HIS A 171 2.15 -23.57 12.04
N PHE A 172 3.41 -23.15 12.04
CA PHE A 172 3.80 -21.94 12.74
C PHE A 172 3.18 -20.73 12.04
N LYS A 173 2.21 -20.11 12.72
CA LYS A 173 1.54 -18.89 12.29
C LYS A 173 1.87 -17.81 13.31
N PRO A 174 2.76 -16.86 12.99
CA PRO A 174 3.06 -15.73 13.87
C PRO A 174 1.83 -14.83 14.08
N TRP A 175 0.85 -14.96 13.20
CA TRP A 175 -0.41 -14.25 13.23
C TRP A 175 -1.57 -15.21 13.33
N LYS A 176 -2.57 -14.84 14.11
CA LYS A 176 -3.81 -15.59 14.27
C LYS A 176 -4.96 -14.78 13.70
N LYS A 177 -5.77 -15.40 12.85
CA LYS A 177 -7.02 -14.80 12.39
C LYS A 177 -8.07 -14.95 13.48
N ASN A 178 -8.66 -13.84 13.91
CA ASN A 178 -9.81 -13.77 14.82
C ASN A 178 -11.02 -13.21 14.05
N ASP A 179 -12.20 -13.18 14.69
CA ASP A 179 -13.43 -12.64 14.11
C ASP A 179 -13.34 -11.14 13.74
N GLY A 180 -12.34 -10.42 14.26
CA GLY A 180 -12.05 -9.02 13.96
C GLY A 180 -10.80 -8.79 13.09
N GLY A 181 -10.16 -9.85 12.57
CA GLY A 181 -8.97 -9.73 11.74
C GLY A 181 -7.78 -10.59 12.19
N TRP A 182 -6.57 -10.21 11.76
CA TRP A 182 -5.32 -10.89 12.08
C TRP A 182 -4.65 -10.21 13.28
N THR A 183 -4.25 -10.98 14.27
CA THR A 183 -3.52 -10.48 15.45
C THR A 183 -2.20 -11.22 15.64
N ALA A 184 -1.16 -10.48 16.03
CA ALA A 184 0.13 -11.07 16.37
C ALA A 184 0.00 -12.04 17.56
N ILE A 185 0.59 -13.23 17.41
CA ILE A 185 0.73 -14.15 18.53
C ILE A 185 1.88 -13.63 19.37
N LYS A 186 1.58 -13.14 20.61
CA LYS A 186 2.65 -12.83 21.58
C LYS A 186 3.42 -14.12 21.88
N MET A 187 4.65 -14.20 21.38
CA MET A 187 5.56 -15.23 21.87
C MET A 187 5.89 -14.94 23.33
N ARG A 188 5.63 -15.90 24.20
CA ARG A 188 6.04 -15.86 25.60
C ARG A 188 7.48 -16.35 25.74
#